data_701636376ead3b4c12d943885cdfa9e4
#
_entry.id   701636376ead3b4c12d943885cdfa9e4
#
_cell.length_a   1.000
_cell.length_b   1.000
_cell.length_c   1.000
_cell.angle_alpha   90.00
_cell.angle_beta   90.00
_cell.angle_gamma   90.00
#
_symmetry.space_group_name_H-M   'P 1'
#
loop_
_entity.id
_entity.type
_entity.pdbx_description
1 polymer ?
#
loop_
_entity_poly.entity_id
_entity_poly.type
_entity_poly.pdbx_seq_one_letter_code
_entity_poly.pdbx_strand_id
1 'polypeptide(L)'
;MKILVFGKSDIGDGISQLYSETVNVPKEECDVRDEVQIRETIKKYNPDVIVNCAGISHVQVVKDSSIENWKEELEVNLLGSYLIARESISTNMFRPMIFIASVAGMYGKPEHSGYSASKSGVISFVQSLGLEGYNAYSISPGRVDTKMREKDYPGEDRRTRLTTLQVAEIVKECIEQKYAPGDNIIIRKRGFRKLKRVDQGQPWKVYLNVQPLGTPKTI
;
A
#
# COMPACT_ATOMS: atom_id res chain seq x y z
N MET A 1 11.71 5.87 16.82
CA MET A 1 11.61 4.97 15.64
C MET A 1 11.24 5.82 14.45
N LYS A 2 12.15 5.91 13.52
CA LYS A 2 12.02 6.76 12.32
C LYS A 2 11.33 6.00 11.19
N ILE A 3 10.21 6.51 10.71
CA ILE A 3 9.46 5.94 9.59
C ILE A 3 9.66 6.83 8.36
N LEU A 4 10.10 6.24 7.26
CA LEU A 4 10.19 6.91 5.96
C LEU A 4 9.00 6.49 5.10
N VAL A 5 8.20 7.47 4.69
CA VAL A 5 7.03 7.25 3.82
C VAL A 5 7.34 7.84 2.45
N PHE A 6 7.44 7.00 1.43
CA PHE A 6 7.52 7.44 0.05
C PHE A 6 6.13 7.82 -0.48
N GLY A 7 6.02 9.00 -1.07
CA GLY A 7 4.76 9.56 -1.56
C GLY A 7 3.99 10.31 -0.46
N LYS A 8 4.03 11.64 -0.50
CA LYS A 8 3.20 12.48 0.37
C LYS A 8 1.71 12.21 0.10
N SER A 9 1.02 11.66 1.09
CA SER A 9 -0.35 11.19 0.94
C SER A 9 -1.14 11.32 2.24
N ASP A 10 -2.46 11.36 2.13
CA ASP A 10 -3.34 11.38 3.30
C ASP A 10 -3.12 10.15 4.21
N ILE A 11 -2.70 9.00 3.66
CA ILE A 11 -2.34 7.81 4.46
C ILE A 11 -1.03 8.07 5.22
N GLY A 12 -0.03 8.69 4.58
CA GLY A 12 1.21 9.10 5.24
C GLY A 12 0.94 10.08 6.39
N ASP A 13 0.02 11.02 6.20
CA ASP A 13 -0.41 11.93 7.26
C ASP A 13 -1.09 11.17 8.43
N GLY A 14 -1.85 10.12 8.13
CA GLY A 14 -2.39 9.22 9.15
C GLY A 14 -1.30 8.48 9.94
N ILE A 15 -0.21 8.05 9.29
CA ILE A 15 0.93 7.42 9.96
C ILE A 15 1.64 8.43 10.88
N SER A 16 1.80 9.67 10.45
CA SER A 16 2.40 10.75 11.25
C SER A 16 1.63 11.06 12.54
N GLN A 17 0.34 10.75 12.60
CA GLN A 17 -0.45 10.88 13.83
C GLN A 17 -0.08 9.83 14.90
N LEU A 18 0.43 8.67 14.49
CA LEU A 18 0.85 7.59 15.39
C LEU A 18 2.34 7.65 15.75
N TYR A 19 3.16 8.22 14.85
CA TYR A 19 4.60 8.23 14.97
C TYR A 19 5.17 9.61 14.67
N SER A 20 5.67 10.29 15.71
CA SER A 20 6.19 11.67 15.63
C SER A 20 7.44 11.81 14.75
N GLU A 21 8.21 10.73 14.57
CA GLU A 21 9.41 10.72 13.72
C GLU A 21 9.12 10.20 12.29
N THR A 22 7.91 10.44 11.78
CA THR A 22 7.55 10.10 10.39
C THR A 22 8.01 11.19 9.44
N VAL A 23 8.70 10.78 8.39
CA VAL A 23 9.11 11.65 7.28
C VAL A 23 8.32 11.26 6.03
N ASN A 24 7.42 12.14 5.59
CA ASN A 24 6.68 11.98 4.33
C ASN A 24 7.45 12.66 3.20
N VAL A 25 8.01 11.87 2.29
CA VAL A 25 8.81 12.36 1.15
C VAL A 25 7.89 12.58 -0.06
N PRO A 26 7.74 13.83 -0.54
CA PRO A 26 6.93 14.12 -1.71
C PRO A 26 7.69 13.73 -3.01
N LYS A 27 6.94 13.66 -4.13
CA LYS A 27 7.50 13.32 -5.45
C LYS A 27 8.62 14.30 -5.87
N GLU A 28 8.49 15.56 -5.52
CA GLU A 28 9.44 16.62 -5.86
C GLU A 28 10.81 16.43 -5.18
N GLU A 29 10.84 15.73 -4.04
CA GLU A 29 12.08 15.36 -3.35
C GLU A 29 12.61 13.99 -3.81
N CYS A 30 11.70 13.03 -4.09
CA CYS A 30 12.07 11.70 -4.55
C CYS A 30 10.99 11.13 -5.47
N ASP A 31 11.27 11.07 -6.77
CA ASP A 31 10.46 10.29 -7.70
C ASP A 31 10.79 8.81 -7.51
N VAL A 32 9.78 8.01 -7.16
CA VAL A 32 9.94 6.57 -6.92
C VAL A 32 10.32 5.76 -8.17
N ARG A 33 10.37 6.40 -9.35
CA ARG A 33 10.88 5.81 -10.59
C ARG A 33 12.40 5.98 -10.75
N ASP A 34 13.01 6.79 -9.89
CA ASP A 34 14.45 7.08 -9.93
C ASP A 34 15.18 6.35 -8.80
N GLU A 35 15.92 5.32 -9.18
CA GLU A 35 16.71 4.49 -8.25
C GLU A 35 17.72 5.28 -7.44
N VAL A 36 18.38 6.28 -8.08
CA VAL A 36 19.41 7.08 -7.41
C VAL A 36 18.76 7.96 -6.34
N GLN A 37 17.65 8.62 -6.65
CA GLN A 37 16.92 9.44 -5.68
C GLN A 37 16.42 8.60 -4.50
N ILE A 38 15.91 7.39 -4.74
CA ILE A 38 15.47 6.47 -3.68
C ILE A 38 16.65 6.13 -2.76
N ARG A 39 17.79 5.73 -3.34
CA ARG A 39 19.00 5.35 -2.60
C ARG A 39 19.49 6.50 -1.72
N GLU A 40 19.61 7.70 -2.27
CA GLU A 40 20.07 8.88 -1.53
C GLU A 40 19.06 9.29 -0.45
N THR A 41 17.76 9.14 -0.70
CA THR A 41 16.71 9.40 0.28
C THR A 41 16.81 8.40 1.46
N ILE A 42 16.97 7.12 1.19
CA ILE A 42 17.14 6.11 2.24
C ILE A 42 18.40 6.38 3.07
N LYS A 43 19.52 6.71 2.43
CA LYS A 43 20.77 7.08 3.12
C LYS A 43 20.60 8.34 3.97
N LYS A 44 19.99 9.38 3.41
CA LYS A 44 19.77 10.68 4.09
C LYS A 44 18.98 10.51 5.38
N TYR A 45 17.91 9.75 5.33
CA TYR A 45 17.01 9.62 6.46
C TYR A 45 17.34 8.43 7.38
N ASN A 46 18.04 7.43 6.89
CA ASN A 46 18.40 6.19 7.62
C ASN A 46 17.23 5.67 8.48
N PRO A 47 16.11 5.27 7.87
CA PRO A 47 14.90 4.91 8.59
C PRO A 47 14.98 3.53 9.23
N ASP A 48 14.20 3.33 10.31
CA ASP A 48 13.96 2.03 10.92
C ASP A 48 12.92 1.23 10.12
N VAL A 49 11.96 1.93 9.50
CA VAL A 49 10.83 1.35 8.73
C VAL A 49 10.62 2.15 7.45
N ILE A 50 10.29 1.44 6.37
CA ILE A 50 9.87 2.06 5.10
C ILE A 50 8.40 1.73 4.83
N VAL A 51 7.63 2.77 4.46
CA VAL A 51 6.25 2.62 3.98
C VAL A 51 6.16 3.23 2.58
N ASN A 52 5.73 2.45 1.60
CA ASN A 52 5.47 2.98 0.27
C ASN A 52 3.98 3.33 0.12
N CYS A 53 3.68 4.61 0.16
CA CYS A 53 2.36 5.20 -0.14
C CYS A 53 2.30 5.83 -1.54
N ALA A 54 3.41 5.84 -2.29
CA ALA A 54 3.41 6.38 -3.65
C ALA A 54 2.47 5.58 -4.54
N GLY A 55 1.65 6.28 -5.29
CA GLY A 55 0.72 5.65 -6.21
C GLY A 55 -0.17 6.67 -6.91
N ILE A 56 -0.53 6.33 -8.13
CA ILE A 56 -1.42 7.11 -8.98
C ILE A 56 -2.54 6.23 -9.52
N SER A 57 -3.63 6.85 -9.94
CA SER A 57 -4.78 6.22 -10.58
C SER A 57 -5.30 7.10 -11.71
N HIS A 58 -5.50 6.49 -12.88
CA HIS A 58 -6.18 7.06 -14.03
C HIS A 58 -7.49 6.29 -14.27
N VAL A 59 -8.63 6.98 -14.12
CA VAL A 59 -9.96 6.36 -14.27
C VAL A 59 -10.35 6.44 -15.74
N GLN A 60 -10.16 5.35 -16.50
CA GLN A 60 -10.40 5.28 -17.94
C GLN A 60 -10.79 3.87 -18.36
N VAL A 61 -11.81 3.73 -19.22
CA VAL A 61 -12.10 2.46 -19.91
C VAL A 61 -10.95 2.11 -20.86
N VAL A 62 -10.65 0.83 -21.02
CA VAL A 62 -9.46 0.36 -21.76
C VAL A 62 -9.40 0.93 -23.18
N LYS A 63 -10.54 1.00 -23.90
CA LYS A 63 -10.59 1.49 -25.29
C LYS A 63 -10.21 2.98 -25.44
N ASP A 64 -10.42 3.76 -24.36
CA ASP A 64 -10.19 5.22 -24.37
C ASP A 64 -8.97 5.59 -23.50
N SER A 65 -8.28 4.60 -22.91
CA SER A 65 -7.08 4.84 -22.11
C SER A 65 -5.86 5.12 -22.97
N SER A 66 -5.04 6.10 -22.56
CA SER A 66 -3.76 6.28 -23.21
C SER A 66 -2.74 5.24 -22.71
N ILE A 67 -1.84 4.83 -23.61
CA ILE A 67 -0.75 3.92 -23.25
C ILE A 67 0.21 4.55 -22.24
N GLU A 68 0.38 5.89 -22.30
CA GLU A 68 1.21 6.66 -21.39
C GLU A 68 0.67 6.59 -19.96
N ASN A 69 -0.62 6.84 -19.76
CA ASN A 69 -1.27 6.74 -18.46
C ASN A 69 -1.18 5.31 -17.90
N TRP A 70 -1.40 4.31 -18.74
CA TRP A 70 -1.32 2.92 -18.34
C TRP A 70 0.11 2.52 -17.92
N LYS A 71 1.13 2.96 -18.68
CA LYS A 71 2.54 2.78 -18.34
C LYS A 71 2.92 3.51 -17.06
N GLU A 72 2.48 4.77 -16.89
CA GLU A 72 2.77 5.55 -15.71
C GLU A 72 2.24 4.87 -14.43
N GLU A 73 1.05 4.27 -14.47
CA GLU A 73 0.54 3.49 -13.34
C GLU A 73 1.43 2.29 -13.00
N LEU A 74 1.98 1.58 -13.99
CA LEU A 74 2.92 0.49 -13.74
C LEU A 74 4.26 1.00 -13.22
N GLU A 75 4.77 2.07 -13.78
CA GLU A 75 6.06 2.65 -13.39
C GLU A 75 6.03 3.17 -11.95
N VAL A 76 5.02 3.96 -11.59
CA VAL A 76 4.92 4.53 -10.25
C VAL A 76 4.51 3.47 -9.23
N ASN A 77 3.44 2.71 -9.50
CA ASN A 77 2.84 1.84 -8.48
C ASN A 77 3.63 0.55 -8.30
N LEU A 78 4.15 -0.06 -9.37
CA LEU A 78 4.80 -1.38 -9.33
C LEU A 78 6.31 -1.28 -9.40
N LEU A 79 6.87 -0.67 -10.46
CA LEU A 79 8.31 -0.51 -10.59
C LEU A 79 8.89 0.29 -9.42
N GLY A 80 8.23 1.39 -9.04
CA GLY A 80 8.62 2.17 -7.86
C GLY A 80 8.63 1.35 -6.57
N SER A 81 7.65 0.45 -6.39
CA SER A 81 7.65 -0.47 -5.24
C SER A 81 8.85 -1.43 -5.26
N TYR A 82 9.19 -1.97 -6.43
CA TYR A 82 10.36 -2.82 -6.61
C TYR A 82 11.67 -2.07 -6.30
N LEU A 83 11.84 -0.86 -6.84
CA LEU A 83 13.05 -0.06 -6.63
C LEU A 83 13.23 0.30 -5.14
N ILE A 84 12.15 0.72 -4.46
CA ILE A 84 12.17 0.99 -3.01
C ILE A 84 12.59 -0.25 -2.22
N ALA A 85 12.01 -1.41 -2.51
CA ALA A 85 12.37 -2.65 -1.82
C ALA A 85 13.84 -3.00 -2.05
N ARG A 86 14.30 -2.99 -3.30
CA ARG A 86 15.67 -3.32 -3.68
C ARG A 86 16.69 -2.42 -2.96
N GLU A 87 16.48 -1.10 -2.96
CA GLU A 87 17.37 -0.16 -2.29
C GLU A 87 17.29 -0.26 -0.76
N SER A 88 16.11 -0.57 -0.22
CA SER A 88 15.97 -0.85 1.21
C SER A 88 16.77 -2.08 1.63
N ILE A 89 16.62 -3.19 0.92
CA ILE A 89 17.28 -4.46 1.20
C ILE A 89 18.82 -4.32 1.10
N SER A 90 19.31 -3.58 0.10
CA SER A 90 20.74 -3.33 -0.08
C SER A 90 21.39 -2.56 1.07
N THR A 91 20.62 -1.78 1.82
CA THR A 91 21.11 -0.99 2.96
C THR A 91 20.85 -1.67 4.31
N ASN A 92 19.74 -2.35 4.46
CA ASN A 92 19.37 -3.12 5.67
C ASN A 92 18.29 -4.15 5.32
N MET A 93 18.68 -5.41 5.14
CA MET A 93 17.80 -6.50 4.76
C MET A 93 16.74 -6.87 5.82
N PHE A 94 16.92 -6.47 7.07
CA PHE A 94 15.98 -6.77 8.17
C PHE A 94 14.94 -5.67 8.39
N ARG A 95 15.04 -4.56 7.67
CA ARG A 95 14.12 -3.43 7.81
C ARG A 95 12.70 -3.81 7.37
N PRO A 96 11.67 -3.57 8.20
CA PRO A 96 10.29 -3.72 7.79
C PRO A 96 9.94 -2.80 6.62
N MET A 97 9.29 -3.37 5.61
CA MET A 97 8.82 -2.67 4.42
C MET A 97 7.31 -2.90 4.26
N ILE A 98 6.54 -1.83 4.20
CA ILE A 98 5.09 -1.89 4.06
C ILE A 98 4.68 -1.21 2.76
N PHE A 99 3.92 -1.90 1.92
CA PHE A 99 3.48 -1.41 0.62
C PHE A 99 1.97 -1.23 0.60
N ILE A 100 1.50 -0.02 0.30
CA ILE A 100 0.07 0.25 0.17
C ILE A 100 -0.39 -0.23 -1.21
N ALA A 101 -1.00 -1.41 -1.21
CA ALA A 101 -1.68 -2.00 -2.36
C ALA A 101 -3.13 -1.47 -2.47
N SER A 102 -4.06 -2.31 -2.86
CA SER A 102 -5.49 -1.97 -2.94
C SER A 102 -6.32 -3.23 -3.12
N VAL A 103 -7.58 -3.22 -2.67
CA VAL A 103 -8.54 -4.26 -3.05
C VAL A 103 -8.75 -4.33 -4.57
N ALA A 104 -8.46 -3.27 -5.31
CA ALA A 104 -8.48 -3.30 -6.78
C ALA A 104 -7.39 -4.21 -7.37
N GLY A 105 -6.33 -4.51 -6.62
CA GLY A 105 -5.32 -5.51 -7.00
C GLY A 105 -5.78 -6.96 -6.80
N MET A 106 -6.87 -7.19 -6.09
CA MET A 106 -7.42 -8.53 -5.86
C MET A 106 -8.57 -8.87 -6.82
N TYR A 107 -9.23 -7.84 -7.33
CA TYR A 107 -10.37 -7.97 -8.24
C TYR A 107 -10.26 -6.92 -9.33
N GLY A 108 -10.53 -7.33 -10.57
CA GLY A 108 -10.66 -6.37 -11.67
C GLY A 108 -11.72 -5.33 -11.34
N LYS A 109 -11.42 -4.08 -11.63
CA LYS A 109 -12.33 -2.96 -11.44
C LYS A 109 -12.53 -2.24 -12.77
N PRO A 110 -13.78 -1.98 -13.18
CA PRO A 110 -14.04 -1.18 -14.37
C PRO A 110 -13.26 0.14 -14.32
N GLU A 111 -12.79 0.60 -15.45
CA GLU A 111 -12.08 1.88 -15.62
C GLU A 111 -10.73 2.00 -14.89
N HIS A 112 -10.21 0.89 -14.33
CA HIS A 112 -8.96 0.88 -13.54
C HIS A 112 -8.01 -0.23 -13.97
N SER A 113 -7.90 -0.52 -15.26
CA SER A 113 -7.13 -1.66 -15.75
C SER A 113 -5.65 -1.60 -15.36
N GLY A 114 -4.98 -0.48 -15.59
CA GLY A 114 -3.56 -0.28 -15.23
C GLY A 114 -3.37 -0.22 -13.71
N TYR A 115 -4.23 0.51 -13.00
CA TYR A 115 -4.19 0.55 -11.54
C TYR A 115 -4.37 -0.82 -10.91
N SER A 116 -5.37 -1.59 -11.35
CA SER A 116 -5.63 -2.95 -10.85
C SER A 116 -4.45 -3.88 -11.15
N ALA A 117 -3.91 -3.83 -12.37
CA ALA A 117 -2.74 -4.62 -12.75
C ALA A 117 -1.52 -4.27 -11.90
N SER A 118 -1.22 -2.98 -11.72
CA SER A 118 -0.09 -2.53 -10.89
C SER A 118 -0.23 -2.96 -9.44
N LYS A 119 -1.42 -2.82 -8.83
CA LYS A 119 -1.67 -3.21 -7.44
C LYS A 119 -1.71 -4.74 -7.23
N SER A 120 -2.15 -5.52 -8.24
CA SER A 120 -1.98 -6.99 -8.24
C SER A 120 -0.50 -7.37 -8.25
N GLY A 121 0.30 -6.70 -9.09
CA GLY A 121 1.76 -6.90 -9.15
C GLY A 121 2.42 -6.62 -7.80
N VAL A 122 2.05 -5.53 -7.11
CA VAL A 122 2.58 -5.21 -5.77
C VAL A 122 2.26 -6.32 -4.76
N ILE A 123 1.02 -6.85 -4.76
CA ILE A 123 0.64 -7.94 -3.84
C ILE A 123 1.52 -9.17 -4.08
N SER A 124 1.63 -9.62 -5.34
CA SER A 124 2.43 -10.79 -5.71
C SER A 124 3.92 -10.57 -5.43
N PHE A 125 4.45 -9.39 -5.72
CA PHE A 125 5.83 -9.01 -5.43
C PHE A 125 6.16 -9.10 -3.94
N VAL A 126 5.29 -8.56 -3.08
CA VAL A 126 5.48 -8.61 -1.61
C VAL A 126 5.42 -10.06 -1.10
N GLN A 127 4.55 -10.91 -1.66
CA GLN A 127 4.54 -12.34 -1.35
C GLN A 127 5.90 -12.99 -1.65
N SER A 128 6.49 -12.68 -2.81
CA SER A 128 7.83 -13.18 -3.18
C SER A 128 8.89 -12.72 -2.19
N LEU A 129 8.88 -11.44 -1.79
CA LEU A 129 9.80 -10.92 -0.78
C LEU A 129 9.68 -11.67 0.56
N GLY A 130 8.45 -11.98 1.00
CA GLY A 130 8.24 -12.77 2.22
C GLY A 130 8.79 -14.20 2.11
N LEU A 131 8.63 -14.85 0.94
CA LEU A 131 9.19 -16.19 0.67
C LEU A 131 10.72 -16.17 0.60
N GLU A 132 11.31 -15.06 0.18
CA GLU A 132 12.76 -14.81 0.20
C GLU A 132 13.30 -14.46 1.60
N GLY A 133 12.42 -14.36 2.61
CA GLY A 133 12.79 -14.09 4.01
C GLY A 133 12.88 -12.61 4.38
N TYR A 134 12.46 -11.70 3.50
CA TYR A 134 12.44 -10.27 3.80
C TYR A 134 11.19 -9.89 4.60
N ASN A 135 11.34 -8.94 5.52
CA ASN A 135 10.27 -8.44 6.36
C ASN A 135 9.38 -7.44 5.59
N ALA A 136 8.57 -7.94 4.68
CA ALA A 136 7.74 -7.15 3.76
C ALA A 136 6.26 -7.50 3.89
N TYR A 137 5.39 -6.48 3.85
CA TYR A 137 3.93 -6.62 3.96
C TYR A 137 3.23 -5.77 2.90
N SER A 138 2.08 -6.24 2.40
CA SER A 138 1.18 -5.41 1.62
C SER A 138 -0.12 -5.15 2.38
N ILE A 139 -0.62 -3.92 2.30
CA ILE A 139 -1.92 -3.56 2.85
C ILE A 139 -2.83 -3.24 1.67
N SER A 140 -3.98 -3.91 1.59
CA SER A 140 -4.98 -3.72 0.54
C SER A 140 -6.23 -3.04 1.11
N PRO A 141 -6.24 -1.70 1.20
CA PRO A 141 -7.41 -0.99 1.67
C PRO A 141 -8.55 -1.03 0.66
N GLY A 142 -9.78 -1.00 1.17
CA GLY A 142 -10.96 -0.65 0.40
C GLY A 142 -11.02 0.85 0.11
N ARG A 143 -12.19 1.45 0.27
CA ARG A 143 -12.37 2.90 0.12
C ARG A 143 -11.74 3.62 1.32
N VAL A 144 -10.76 4.46 1.08
CA VAL A 144 -10.14 5.32 2.11
C VAL A 144 -10.50 6.77 1.84
N ASP A 145 -10.78 7.53 2.87
CA ASP A 145 -11.07 8.95 2.76
C ASP A 145 -9.78 9.73 2.48
N THR A 146 -9.50 9.92 1.18
CA THR A 146 -8.30 10.55 0.65
C THR A 146 -8.66 11.49 -0.49
N LYS A 147 -7.76 12.44 -0.79
CA LYS A 147 -7.87 13.33 -1.96
C LYS A 147 -7.95 12.55 -3.27
N MET A 148 -7.18 11.47 -3.41
CA MET A 148 -7.26 10.57 -4.57
C MET A 148 -8.66 9.98 -4.70
N ARG A 149 -9.25 9.49 -3.61
CA ARG A 149 -10.60 8.92 -3.62
C ARG A 149 -11.65 9.95 -3.96
N GLU A 150 -11.53 11.17 -3.44
CA GLU A 150 -12.47 12.26 -3.74
C GLU A 150 -12.40 12.67 -5.21
N LYS A 151 -11.18 12.73 -5.78
CA LYS A 151 -10.97 13.01 -7.21
C LYS A 151 -11.61 11.93 -8.11
N ASP A 152 -11.37 10.64 -7.79
CA ASP A 152 -11.81 9.52 -8.62
C ASP A 152 -13.32 9.25 -8.47
N TYR A 153 -13.92 9.59 -7.32
CA TYR A 153 -15.33 9.34 -6.99
C TYR A 153 -15.96 10.54 -6.29
N PRO A 154 -16.12 11.67 -6.96
CA PRO A 154 -16.74 12.85 -6.38
C PRO A 154 -18.19 12.54 -5.97
N GLY A 155 -18.56 12.97 -4.76
CA GLY A 155 -19.90 12.76 -4.23
C GLY A 155 -20.18 11.39 -3.60
N GLU A 156 -19.18 10.51 -3.52
CA GLU A 156 -19.33 9.26 -2.77
C GLU A 156 -19.48 9.54 -1.26
N ASP A 157 -20.44 8.88 -0.62
CA ASP A 157 -20.69 9.05 0.83
C ASP A 157 -19.43 8.71 1.65
N ARG A 158 -18.81 9.73 2.25
CA ARG A 158 -17.59 9.60 3.05
C ARG A 158 -17.77 8.67 4.26
N ARG A 159 -18.99 8.50 4.77
CA ARG A 159 -19.29 7.56 5.86
C ARG A 159 -19.00 6.12 5.49
N THR A 160 -18.93 5.80 4.19
CA THR A 160 -18.61 4.46 3.67
C THR A 160 -17.11 4.22 3.53
N ARG A 161 -16.28 5.24 3.77
CA ARG A 161 -14.81 5.19 3.62
C ARG A 161 -14.15 4.84 4.96
N LEU A 162 -13.01 4.18 4.88
CA LEU A 162 -12.06 4.05 5.99
C LEU A 162 -11.44 5.42 6.27
N THR A 163 -11.06 5.68 7.51
CA THR A 163 -10.17 6.82 7.82
C THR A 163 -8.72 6.44 7.50
N THR A 164 -7.88 7.43 7.27
CA THR A 164 -6.43 7.23 7.08
C THR A 164 -5.79 6.65 8.34
N LEU A 165 -6.27 7.04 9.53
CA LEU A 165 -5.81 6.49 10.80
C LEU A 165 -6.07 4.97 10.91
N GLN A 166 -7.21 4.47 10.40
CA GLN A 166 -7.49 3.04 10.39
C GLN A 166 -6.50 2.25 9.52
N VAL A 167 -6.00 2.85 8.43
CA VAL A 167 -4.94 2.25 7.62
C VAL A 167 -3.60 2.32 8.37
N ALA A 168 -3.31 3.44 9.02
CA ALA A 168 -2.10 3.63 9.82
C ALA A 168 -2.01 2.64 11.00
N GLU A 169 -3.13 2.27 11.62
CA GLU A 169 -3.16 1.22 12.66
C GLU A 169 -2.72 -0.15 12.10
N ILE A 170 -3.09 -0.48 10.87
CA ILE A 170 -2.59 -1.72 10.23
C ILE A 170 -1.09 -1.62 9.92
N VAL A 171 -0.58 -0.44 9.51
CA VAL A 171 0.87 -0.21 9.38
C VAL A 171 1.58 -0.49 10.70
N LYS A 172 1.03 0.03 11.81
CA LYS A 172 1.54 -0.26 13.16
C LYS A 172 1.55 -1.75 13.47
N GLU A 173 0.50 -2.48 13.16
CA GLU A 173 0.43 -3.93 13.39
C GLU A 173 1.46 -4.70 12.56
N CYS A 174 1.77 -4.27 11.31
CA CYS A 174 2.86 -4.82 10.52
C CYS A 174 4.23 -4.57 11.18
N ILE A 175 4.47 -3.36 11.69
CA ILE A 175 5.70 -3.00 12.41
C ILE A 175 5.86 -3.86 13.67
N GLU A 176 4.77 -4.12 14.39
CA GLU A 176 4.71 -4.98 15.57
C GLU A 176 4.75 -6.49 15.22
N GLN A 177 4.93 -6.83 13.94
CA GLN A 177 5.03 -8.21 13.44
C GLN A 177 3.83 -9.11 13.80
N LYS A 178 2.62 -8.54 13.82
CA LYS A 178 1.38 -9.31 14.07
C LYS A 178 0.97 -10.19 12.87
N TYR A 179 1.63 -10.01 11.73
CA TYR A 179 1.42 -10.73 10.48
C TYR A 179 2.70 -11.43 10.04
N ALA A 180 2.59 -12.46 9.21
CA ALA A 180 3.76 -13.10 8.62
C ALA A 180 4.31 -12.26 7.45
N PRO A 181 5.64 -12.21 7.26
CA PRO A 181 6.22 -11.64 6.06
C PRO A 181 5.60 -12.21 4.79
N GLY A 182 5.29 -11.35 3.83
CA GLY A 182 4.57 -11.72 2.61
C GLY A 182 3.05 -11.62 2.70
N ASP A 183 2.47 -11.45 3.91
CA ASP A 183 1.01 -11.32 4.05
C ASP A 183 0.48 -10.08 3.31
N ASN A 184 -0.69 -10.26 2.68
CA ASN A 184 -1.50 -9.16 2.16
C ASN A 184 -2.68 -8.91 3.10
N ILE A 185 -2.64 -7.81 3.82
CA ILE A 185 -3.64 -7.45 4.83
C ILE A 185 -4.76 -6.64 4.19
N ILE A 186 -5.98 -7.19 4.19
CA ILE A 186 -7.14 -6.55 3.59
C ILE A 186 -7.93 -5.82 4.67
N ILE A 187 -8.16 -4.54 4.45
CA ILE A 187 -8.96 -3.71 5.35
C ILE A 187 -10.16 -3.08 4.61
N ARG A 188 -11.37 -3.30 5.14
CA ARG A 188 -12.62 -2.74 4.60
C ARG A 188 -13.54 -2.26 5.71
N LYS A 189 -14.33 -1.23 5.43
CA LYS A 189 -15.39 -0.80 6.36
C LYS A 189 -16.53 -1.82 6.40
N ARG A 190 -17.10 -2.07 7.58
CA ARG A 190 -18.25 -2.98 7.75
C ARG A 190 -19.44 -2.53 6.88
N GLY A 191 -20.22 -3.49 6.38
CA GLY A 191 -21.43 -3.25 5.59
C GLY A 191 -21.27 -3.50 4.09
N PHE A 192 -20.06 -3.73 3.59
CA PHE A 192 -19.83 -4.12 2.20
C PHE A 192 -19.74 -5.65 2.08
N ARG A 193 -20.45 -6.18 1.07
CA ARG A 193 -20.66 -7.60 0.75
C ARG A 193 -19.56 -8.52 1.27
N LYS A 194 -19.98 -9.57 2.01
CA LYS A 194 -19.11 -10.71 2.35
C LYS A 194 -18.40 -11.20 1.08
N LEU A 195 -17.10 -11.11 1.07
CA LEU A 195 -16.30 -11.87 0.13
C LEU A 195 -16.52 -13.34 0.44
N LYS A 196 -16.93 -14.13 -0.54
CA LYS A 196 -16.87 -15.58 -0.41
C LYS A 196 -15.42 -15.94 -0.15
N ARG A 197 -15.19 -16.66 0.94
CA ARG A 197 -13.91 -17.25 1.31
C ARG A 197 -13.42 -18.07 0.13
N VAL A 198 -12.34 -17.69 -0.50
CA VAL A 198 -11.58 -18.58 -1.37
C VAL A 198 -10.46 -19.14 -0.52
N ASP A 199 -10.84 -20.15 0.28
CA ASP A 199 -9.91 -20.94 1.06
C ASP A 199 -9.41 -22.08 0.18
N GLN A 200 -8.26 -21.89 -0.44
CA GLN A 200 -7.49 -23.01 -1.01
C GLN A 200 -6.02 -22.65 -0.97
N GLY A 201 -5.34 -22.96 0.16
CA GLY A 201 -3.90 -23.06 0.22
C GLY A 201 -3.09 -21.80 -0.13
N GLN A 202 -3.71 -20.62 -0.10
CA GLN A 202 -3.06 -19.37 -0.42
C GLN A 202 -2.32 -18.80 0.79
N PRO A 203 -1.10 -18.23 0.63
CA PRO A 203 -0.30 -17.72 1.73
C PRO A 203 -0.80 -16.38 2.31
N TRP A 204 -2.00 -15.95 1.98
CA TRP A 204 -2.57 -14.67 2.43
C TRP A 204 -3.86 -14.86 3.22
N LYS A 205 -3.93 -14.15 4.34
CA LYS A 205 -5.10 -14.15 5.21
C LYS A 205 -5.99 -12.95 4.91
N VAL A 206 -7.29 -13.18 4.79
CA VAL A 206 -8.30 -12.14 4.69
C VAL A 206 -8.71 -11.75 6.09
N TYR A 207 -8.33 -10.58 6.56
CA TYR A 207 -8.83 -10.01 7.79
C TYR A 207 -9.95 -9.02 7.46
N LEU A 208 -11.18 -9.44 7.70
CA LEU A 208 -12.34 -8.55 7.65
C LEU A 208 -12.58 -8.05 9.08
N ASN A 209 -11.94 -6.99 9.49
CA ASN A 209 -12.50 -6.21 10.58
C ASN A 209 -11.85 -4.85 10.76
N VAL A 210 -12.68 -3.83 10.82
CA VAL A 210 -12.36 -2.58 11.47
C VAL A 210 -13.29 -2.49 12.68
N GLN A 211 -12.92 -3.18 13.75
CA GLN A 211 -13.36 -2.77 15.09
C GLN A 211 -12.21 -2.04 15.77
N PRO A 212 -12.50 -1.03 16.59
CA PRO A 212 -11.48 -0.48 17.46
C PRO A 212 -10.98 -1.62 18.36
N LEU A 213 -9.66 -1.86 18.27
CA LEU A 213 -8.82 -2.64 19.18
C LEU A 213 -9.53 -3.78 19.95
N GLY A 214 -9.66 -4.90 19.32
CA GLY A 214 -10.04 -6.15 19.94
C GLY A 214 -9.79 -7.27 18.93
N THR A 215 -8.89 -8.17 19.30
CA THR A 215 -8.47 -9.40 18.62
C THR A 215 -9.01 -9.68 17.20
N PRO A 216 -8.15 -9.92 16.20
CA PRO A 216 -8.57 -10.29 14.86
C PRO A 216 -9.44 -11.54 14.90
N LYS A 217 -10.67 -11.46 14.39
CA LYS A 217 -11.47 -12.65 14.10
C LYS A 217 -11.11 -13.10 12.70
N THR A 218 -10.40 -14.21 12.62
CA THR A 218 -10.28 -15.03 11.41
C THR A 218 -11.67 -15.44 10.98
N ILE A 219 -12.06 -15.18 9.75
CA ILE A 219 -13.26 -15.70 9.13
C ILE A 219 -12.84 -16.76 8.12
#